data_60a6d382f49a9d1ad1a402a960f026d1
#
_entry.id   60a6d382f49a9d1ad1a402a960f026d1
#
_cell.length_a   1.000
_cell.length_b   1.000
_cell.length_c   1.000
_cell.angle_alpha   90.00
_cell.angle_beta   90.00
_cell.angle_gamma   90.00
#
_symmetry.space_group_name_H-M   'P 1'
#
loop_
_entity.id
_entity.type
_entity.pdbx_description
1 polymer ?
#
loop_
_entity_poly.entity_id
_entity_poly.type
_entity_poly.pdbx_seq_one_letter_code
_entity_poly.pdbx_strand_id
1 'polypeptide(L)'
;MINSCIYTGTVIHKRFKPKEHFFKYKVFSLFIDLSELEILSDKIRFFSLNRFNLISFQEKDHGERDGSSLTKWVKKNLKQNNINSENIKIKLLCYPRILGYVFNPLSIFFVYDNQEQLVSILYEVKNTFGEQHTYVFRVDDKNNLIKNNCSKKFHVSPFIEMDCQYFFKILKPGDKLSVVIDQYDKDGKILFASQDGIKNDLNSSQLIKSYLKHPLMTLKIISAIHFEAFKLWLKGIRLVKKKFNIKNNLTVEN
;
A
#
# COMPACT_ATOMS: atom_id res chain seq x y z
N MET A 1 -16.19 -8.65 18.07
CA MET A 1 -16.11 -7.28 17.47
C MET A 1 -15.22 -7.36 16.24
N ILE A 2 -15.53 -6.65 15.16
CA ILE A 2 -14.68 -6.57 13.95
C ILE A 2 -13.59 -5.52 14.21
N ASN A 3 -12.32 -5.91 14.03
CA ASN A 3 -11.15 -5.03 14.17
C ASN A 3 -10.78 -4.33 12.86
N SER A 4 -11.27 -4.84 11.74
CA SER A 4 -11.09 -4.25 10.42
C SER A 4 -11.89 -2.96 10.30
N CYS A 5 -11.36 -1.98 9.53
CA CYS A 5 -12.00 -0.69 9.36
C CYS A 5 -11.80 -0.12 7.95
N ILE A 6 -12.46 0.99 7.66
CA ILE A 6 -12.30 1.80 6.45
C ILE A 6 -11.60 3.10 6.84
N TYR A 7 -10.56 3.49 6.12
CA TYR A 7 -10.01 4.84 6.17
C TYR A 7 -10.49 5.64 4.96
N THR A 8 -11.16 6.76 5.20
CA THR A 8 -11.58 7.69 4.15
C THR A 8 -10.72 8.94 4.23
N GLY A 9 -10.09 9.32 3.13
CA GLY A 9 -9.14 10.43 3.18
C GLY A 9 -8.62 10.87 1.83
N THR A 10 -7.35 11.23 1.79
CA THR A 10 -6.74 11.89 0.65
C THR A 10 -5.35 11.33 0.38
N VAL A 11 -5.01 11.23 -0.90
CA VAL A 11 -3.64 11.00 -1.36
C VAL A 11 -3.12 12.29 -2.01
N ILE A 12 -1.88 12.63 -1.69
CA ILE A 12 -1.16 13.76 -2.24
C ILE A 12 0.14 13.25 -2.85
N HIS A 13 0.47 13.76 -4.04
CA HIS A 13 1.78 13.59 -4.65
C HIS A 13 2.32 14.96 -5.04
N LYS A 14 3.55 15.24 -4.62
CA LYS A 14 4.29 16.43 -5.02
C LYS A 14 5.68 16.03 -5.51
N ARG A 15 5.93 16.27 -6.77
CA ARG A 15 7.26 16.18 -7.37
C ARG A 15 7.92 17.55 -7.27
N PHE A 16 9.20 17.60 -6.90
CA PHE A 16 10.00 18.82 -6.78
C PHE A 16 10.95 18.98 -7.98
N LYS A 17 11.53 17.88 -8.47
CA LYS A 17 12.54 17.85 -9.52
C LYS A 17 12.20 16.82 -10.61
N PRO A 18 12.66 17.00 -11.87
CA PRO A 18 13.31 18.20 -12.43
C PRO A 18 12.34 19.36 -12.66
N LYS A 19 11.02 19.12 -12.65
CA LYS A 19 9.94 20.12 -12.75
C LYS A 19 8.90 19.85 -11.69
N GLU A 20 8.39 20.91 -11.09
CA GLU A 20 7.33 20.78 -10.09
C GLU A 20 6.04 20.21 -10.70
N HIS A 21 5.43 19.30 -9.95
CA HIS A 21 4.17 18.70 -10.33
C HIS A 21 3.41 18.27 -9.08
N PHE A 22 2.15 18.64 -8.99
CA PHE A 22 1.30 18.36 -7.82
C PHE A 22 -0.04 17.80 -8.26
N PHE A 23 -0.50 16.76 -7.56
CA PHE A 23 -1.87 16.28 -7.67
C PHE A 23 -2.38 15.72 -6.34
N LYS A 24 -3.69 15.77 -6.17
CA LYS A 24 -4.40 15.35 -4.98
C LYS A 24 -5.70 14.68 -5.38
N TYR A 25 -6.05 13.57 -4.71
CA TYR A 25 -7.32 12.88 -4.93
C TYR A 25 -7.86 12.26 -3.65
N LYS A 26 -9.19 12.10 -3.59
CA LYS A 26 -9.87 11.48 -2.45
C LYS A 26 -9.92 9.97 -2.66
N VAL A 27 -9.72 9.22 -1.57
CA VAL A 27 -9.72 7.75 -1.56
C VAL A 27 -10.42 7.21 -0.33
N PHE A 28 -10.78 5.93 -0.39
CA PHE A 28 -10.96 5.12 0.80
C PHE A 28 -10.10 3.85 0.70
N SER A 29 -9.60 3.40 1.84
CA SER A 29 -8.78 2.19 1.96
C SER A 29 -9.42 1.27 2.96
N LEU A 30 -9.25 -0.03 2.76
CA LEU A 30 -9.54 -1.04 3.76
C LEU A 30 -8.30 -1.23 4.65
N PHE A 31 -8.53 -1.37 5.93
CA PHE A 31 -7.53 -1.83 6.89
C PHE A 31 -8.07 -3.12 7.51
N ILE A 32 -7.63 -4.24 6.97
CA ILE A 32 -8.22 -5.56 7.20
C ILE A 32 -7.30 -6.38 8.10
N ASP A 33 -7.84 -6.92 9.17
CA ASP A 33 -7.23 -8.03 9.90
C ASP A 33 -7.41 -9.30 9.06
N LEU A 34 -6.30 -9.92 8.64
CA LEU A 34 -6.36 -11.08 7.74
C LEU A 34 -7.07 -12.28 8.37
N SER A 35 -7.16 -12.35 9.69
CA SER A 35 -7.91 -13.40 10.40
C SER A 35 -9.44 -13.21 10.33
N GLU A 36 -9.90 -12.01 9.93
CA GLU A 36 -11.33 -11.68 9.86
C GLU A 36 -11.91 -11.82 8.44
N LEU A 37 -11.11 -12.16 7.43
CA LEU A 37 -11.51 -12.13 6.02
C LEU A 37 -12.80 -12.94 5.73
N GLU A 38 -12.90 -14.16 6.26
CA GLU A 38 -14.10 -15.00 6.08
C GLU A 38 -15.32 -14.37 6.77
N ILE A 39 -15.16 -13.93 8.01
CA ILE A 39 -16.23 -13.28 8.79
C ILE A 39 -16.72 -11.99 8.08
N LEU A 40 -15.81 -11.22 7.50
CA LEU A 40 -16.16 -10.02 6.74
C LEU A 40 -16.97 -10.37 5.49
N SER A 41 -16.55 -11.43 4.77
CA SER A 41 -17.26 -11.90 3.58
C SER A 41 -18.67 -12.40 3.88
N ASP A 42 -18.88 -13.01 5.05
CA ASP A 42 -20.17 -13.55 5.46
C ASP A 42 -21.11 -12.46 6.00
N LYS A 43 -20.57 -11.51 6.78
CA LYS A 43 -21.38 -10.52 7.51
C LYS A 43 -21.62 -9.23 6.76
N ILE A 44 -20.72 -8.83 5.84
CA ILE A 44 -20.82 -7.53 5.19
C ILE A 44 -21.40 -7.68 3.78
N ARG A 45 -22.63 -7.19 3.62
CA ARG A 45 -23.28 -7.13 2.32
C ARG A 45 -22.45 -6.30 1.36
N PHE A 46 -22.37 -6.73 0.09
CA PHE A 46 -21.59 -6.11 -0.99
C PHE A 46 -20.06 -6.23 -0.87
N PHE A 47 -19.58 -6.97 0.14
CA PHE A 47 -18.18 -7.40 0.26
C PHE A 47 -18.05 -8.90 0.04
N SER A 48 -16.96 -9.35 -0.57
CA SER A 48 -16.63 -10.77 -0.68
C SER A 48 -15.12 -11.02 -0.68
N LEU A 49 -14.76 -12.18 -0.15
CA LEU A 49 -13.41 -12.73 -0.22
C LEU A 49 -13.29 -13.63 -1.45
N ASN A 50 -12.23 -13.44 -2.26
CA ASN A 50 -11.85 -14.28 -3.42
C ASN A 50 -12.97 -14.50 -4.45
N ARG A 51 -14.04 -13.72 -4.41
CA ARG A 51 -15.18 -13.78 -5.34
C ARG A 51 -15.50 -12.39 -5.88
N PHE A 52 -16.22 -12.33 -7.02
CA PHE A 52 -16.72 -11.07 -7.55
C PHE A 52 -17.82 -10.49 -6.65
N ASN A 53 -17.75 -9.18 -6.41
CA ASN A 53 -18.81 -8.40 -5.76
C ASN A 53 -18.64 -6.92 -6.15
N LEU A 54 -19.53 -6.04 -5.65
CA LEU A 54 -19.38 -4.59 -5.77
C LEU A 54 -18.02 -4.15 -5.20
N ILE A 55 -17.71 -4.67 -4.02
CA ILE A 55 -16.41 -4.51 -3.35
C ILE A 55 -15.89 -5.90 -2.99
N SER A 56 -14.65 -6.20 -3.29
CA SER A 56 -14.06 -7.48 -2.91
C SER A 56 -12.58 -7.34 -2.54
N PHE A 57 -12.13 -8.30 -1.79
CA PHE A 57 -10.72 -8.55 -1.49
C PHE A 57 -10.32 -9.88 -2.12
N GLN A 58 -9.18 -9.91 -2.78
CA GLN A 58 -8.65 -11.16 -3.36
C GLN A 58 -7.20 -11.32 -2.94
N GLU A 59 -6.87 -12.46 -2.35
CA GLU A 59 -5.52 -12.78 -1.90
C GLU A 59 -4.51 -12.73 -3.05
N LYS A 60 -4.92 -13.11 -4.26
CA LYS A 60 -4.09 -13.04 -5.47
C LYS A 60 -3.67 -11.61 -5.89
N ASP A 61 -4.20 -10.59 -5.24
CA ASP A 61 -3.77 -9.21 -5.50
C ASP A 61 -2.53 -8.82 -4.72
N HIS A 62 -2.07 -9.66 -3.80
CA HIS A 62 -0.98 -9.40 -2.87
C HIS A 62 -0.03 -10.61 -2.76
N GLY A 63 1.11 -10.40 -2.12
CA GLY A 63 2.08 -11.46 -1.83
C GLY A 63 2.62 -12.14 -3.07
N GLU A 64 2.56 -13.48 -3.14
CA GLU A 64 3.00 -14.27 -4.30
C GLU A 64 2.08 -14.10 -5.52
N ARG A 65 0.88 -13.58 -5.34
CA ARG A 65 -0.13 -13.32 -6.40
C ARG A 65 -0.69 -14.60 -7.06
N ASP A 66 -0.55 -15.72 -6.42
CA ASP A 66 -1.07 -17.04 -6.87
C ASP A 66 -2.40 -17.42 -6.21
N GLY A 67 -2.91 -16.59 -5.28
CA GLY A 67 -4.11 -16.85 -4.50
C GLY A 67 -3.86 -17.65 -3.23
N SER A 68 -2.62 -17.94 -2.91
CA SER A 68 -2.26 -18.58 -1.64
C SER A 68 -2.49 -17.65 -0.44
N SER A 69 -2.59 -18.25 0.75
CA SER A 69 -2.83 -17.51 2.00
C SER A 69 -1.76 -16.46 2.27
N LEU A 70 -2.18 -15.20 2.38
CA LEU A 70 -1.31 -14.07 2.71
C LEU A 70 -0.68 -14.21 4.10
N THR A 71 -1.41 -14.79 5.05
CA THR A 71 -0.87 -15.07 6.38
C THR A 71 0.32 -16.02 6.31
N LYS A 72 0.22 -17.10 5.50
CA LYS A 72 1.32 -18.05 5.30
C LYS A 72 2.51 -17.38 4.60
N TRP A 73 2.23 -16.56 3.59
CA TRP A 73 3.25 -15.80 2.87
C TRP A 73 4.02 -14.84 3.78
N VAL A 74 3.33 -14.04 4.60
CA VAL A 74 3.99 -13.14 5.55
C VAL A 74 4.83 -13.94 6.55
N LYS A 75 4.27 -14.99 7.18
CA LYS A 75 4.99 -15.84 8.14
C LYS A 75 6.25 -16.46 7.54
N LYS A 76 6.19 -16.98 6.31
CA LYS A 76 7.34 -17.54 5.59
C LYS A 76 8.45 -16.50 5.43
N ASN A 77 8.10 -15.29 4.97
CA ASN A 77 9.08 -14.22 4.73
C ASN A 77 9.70 -13.70 6.03
N LEU A 78 8.92 -13.57 7.11
CA LEU A 78 9.44 -13.18 8.41
C LEU A 78 10.41 -14.22 8.96
N LYS A 79 10.05 -15.52 8.90
CA LYS A 79 10.89 -16.63 9.36
C LYS A 79 12.21 -16.70 8.60
N GLN A 80 12.18 -16.54 7.27
CA GLN A 80 13.39 -16.55 6.43
C GLN A 80 14.35 -15.40 6.76
N ASN A 81 13.85 -14.34 7.42
CA ASN A 81 14.62 -13.16 7.77
C ASN A 81 14.83 -13.01 9.29
N ASN A 82 14.69 -14.12 10.04
CA ASN A 82 14.89 -14.17 11.50
C ASN A 82 14.02 -13.15 12.27
N ILE A 83 12.81 -12.86 11.78
CA ILE A 83 11.81 -12.07 12.49
C ILE A 83 10.80 -13.04 13.10
N ASN A 84 10.39 -12.79 14.35
CA ASN A 84 9.40 -13.63 15.00
C ASN A 84 8.13 -13.72 14.14
N SER A 85 7.70 -14.94 13.84
CA SER A 85 6.55 -15.25 12.98
C SER A 85 5.50 -16.12 13.67
N GLU A 86 5.69 -16.41 14.97
CA GLU A 86 4.76 -17.21 15.76
C GLU A 86 3.72 -16.30 16.43
N ASN A 87 2.49 -16.77 16.49
CA ASN A 87 1.36 -16.09 17.16
C ASN A 87 1.21 -14.60 16.74
N ILE A 88 1.45 -14.30 15.46
CA ILE A 88 1.34 -12.95 14.93
C ILE A 88 -0.07 -12.66 14.42
N LYS A 89 -0.46 -11.39 14.54
CA LYS A 89 -1.64 -10.79 13.95
C LYS A 89 -1.21 -9.89 12.79
N ILE A 90 -1.86 -10.02 11.65
CA ILE A 90 -1.49 -9.29 10.44
C ILE A 90 -2.66 -8.43 9.99
N LYS A 91 -2.42 -7.13 9.89
CA LYS A 91 -3.39 -6.19 9.32
C LYS A 91 -2.86 -5.61 8.02
N LEU A 92 -3.70 -5.54 7.01
CA LEU A 92 -3.34 -5.06 5.68
C LEU A 92 -4.10 -3.78 5.35
N LEU A 93 -3.35 -2.72 5.03
CA LEU A 93 -3.85 -1.49 4.43
C LEU A 93 -3.76 -1.61 2.92
N CYS A 94 -4.90 -1.57 2.22
CA CYS A 94 -4.94 -1.65 0.76
C CYS A 94 -6.19 -1.00 0.19
N TYR A 95 -6.22 -0.78 -1.13
CA TYR A 95 -7.46 -0.47 -1.84
C TYR A 95 -8.23 -1.75 -2.15
N PRO A 96 -9.56 -1.73 -2.05
CA PRO A 96 -10.39 -2.87 -2.44
C PRO A 96 -10.50 -3.01 -3.96
N ARG A 97 -10.87 -4.20 -4.44
CA ARG A 97 -11.45 -4.34 -5.78
C ARG A 97 -12.83 -3.67 -5.81
N ILE A 98 -13.09 -2.89 -6.84
CA ILE A 98 -14.39 -2.28 -7.12
C ILE A 98 -14.86 -2.83 -8.46
N LEU A 99 -16.01 -3.51 -8.47
CA LEU A 99 -16.55 -4.17 -9.67
C LEU A 99 -15.51 -5.06 -10.39
N GLY A 100 -14.71 -5.79 -9.61
CA GLY A 100 -13.70 -6.72 -10.10
C GLY A 100 -12.36 -6.11 -10.51
N TYR A 101 -12.20 -4.77 -10.46
CA TYR A 101 -10.95 -4.10 -10.80
C TYR A 101 -10.23 -3.54 -9.57
N VAL A 102 -8.92 -3.69 -9.50
CA VAL A 102 -8.06 -3.07 -8.48
C VAL A 102 -6.72 -2.63 -9.06
N PHE A 103 -6.21 -1.55 -8.54
CA PHE A 103 -4.81 -1.16 -8.62
C PHE A 103 -4.37 -0.63 -7.26
N ASN A 104 -3.41 -1.31 -6.65
CA ASN A 104 -2.79 -0.96 -5.37
C ASN A 104 -1.35 -0.47 -5.63
N PRO A 105 -1.10 0.84 -5.77
CA PRO A 105 0.28 1.36 -5.92
C PRO A 105 1.15 1.03 -4.71
N LEU A 106 0.54 1.03 -3.53
CA LEU A 106 1.13 0.69 -2.25
C LEU A 106 0.11 -0.07 -1.40
N SER A 107 0.52 -1.20 -0.86
CA SER A 107 -0.16 -1.90 0.21
C SER A 107 0.80 -2.06 1.38
N ILE A 108 0.29 -2.04 2.61
CA ILE A 108 1.15 -2.08 3.80
C ILE A 108 0.61 -3.16 4.74
N PHE A 109 1.46 -4.16 5.01
CA PHE A 109 1.18 -5.15 6.05
C PHE A 109 1.80 -4.67 7.36
N PHE A 110 0.99 -4.62 8.39
CA PHE A 110 1.36 -4.35 9.77
C PHE A 110 1.32 -5.67 10.53
N VAL A 111 2.46 -6.08 11.06
CA VAL A 111 2.60 -7.35 11.78
C VAL A 111 2.76 -7.08 13.27
N TYR A 112 1.81 -7.57 14.03
CA TYR A 112 1.79 -7.46 15.50
C TYR A 112 2.08 -8.82 16.13
N ASP A 113 2.73 -8.81 17.27
CA ASP A 113 2.90 -10.00 18.10
C ASP A 113 1.66 -10.30 18.96
N ASN A 114 1.76 -11.29 19.85
CA ASN A 114 0.69 -11.67 20.80
C ASN A 114 0.44 -10.64 21.90
N GLN A 115 1.34 -9.66 22.08
CA GLN A 115 1.18 -8.53 23.02
C GLN A 115 0.67 -7.26 22.32
N GLU A 116 0.20 -7.41 21.06
CA GLU A 116 -0.22 -6.29 20.19
C GLU A 116 0.87 -5.25 19.91
N GLN A 117 2.16 -5.62 20.07
CA GLN A 117 3.28 -4.78 19.69
C GLN A 117 3.57 -4.94 18.20
N LEU A 118 3.79 -3.84 17.50
CA LEU A 118 4.13 -3.85 16.09
C LEU A 118 5.60 -4.28 15.91
N VAL A 119 5.83 -5.45 15.34
CA VAL A 119 7.17 -6.07 15.21
C VAL A 119 7.74 -5.98 13.80
N SER A 120 6.90 -5.79 12.80
CA SER A 120 7.35 -5.65 11.41
C SER A 120 6.35 -4.89 10.56
N ILE A 121 6.85 -4.20 9.53
CA ILE A 121 6.05 -3.60 8.46
C ILE A 121 6.59 -4.08 7.12
N LEU A 122 5.67 -4.47 6.21
CA LEU A 122 5.98 -4.82 4.83
C LEU A 122 5.30 -3.81 3.90
N TYR A 123 6.11 -3.09 3.12
CA TYR A 123 5.63 -2.16 2.08
C TYR A 123 5.61 -2.88 0.74
N GLU A 124 4.46 -3.26 0.26
CA GLU A 124 4.26 -3.87 -1.05
C GLU A 124 3.97 -2.79 -2.07
N VAL A 125 4.92 -2.55 -2.97
CA VAL A 125 4.87 -1.51 -4.00
C VAL A 125 4.62 -2.14 -5.36
N LYS A 126 3.68 -1.59 -6.13
CA LYS A 126 3.36 -2.02 -7.50
C LYS A 126 3.55 -0.91 -8.50
N ASN A 127 4.06 -1.26 -9.68
CA ASN A 127 4.08 -0.36 -10.82
C ASN A 127 2.91 -0.64 -11.78
N THR A 128 2.75 0.22 -12.78
CA THR A 128 1.71 0.06 -13.81
C THR A 128 2.09 -0.97 -14.89
N PHE A 129 3.27 -1.57 -14.81
CA PHE A 129 3.74 -2.63 -15.71
C PHE A 129 3.42 -4.05 -15.21
N GLY A 130 2.65 -4.16 -14.12
CA GLY A 130 2.25 -5.44 -13.53
C GLY A 130 3.30 -6.07 -12.61
N GLU A 131 4.37 -5.36 -12.26
CA GLU A 131 5.40 -5.85 -11.35
C GLU A 131 5.17 -5.37 -9.93
N GLN A 132 5.77 -6.09 -8.97
CA GLN A 132 5.64 -5.85 -7.54
C GLN A 132 6.97 -6.06 -6.84
N HIS A 133 7.21 -5.30 -5.77
CA HIS A 133 8.34 -5.49 -4.87
C HIS A 133 7.93 -5.18 -3.43
N THR A 134 8.41 -5.97 -2.49
CA THR A 134 8.09 -5.81 -1.06
C THR A 134 9.34 -5.47 -0.27
N TYR A 135 9.30 -4.36 0.46
CA TYR A 135 10.31 -3.97 1.43
C TYR A 135 9.85 -4.40 2.82
N VAL A 136 10.67 -5.16 3.53
CA VAL A 136 10.37 -5.68 4.88
C VAL A 136 11.25 -4.98 5.89
N PHE A 137 10.65 -4.41 6.92
CA PHE A 137 11.34 -3.73 8.00
C PHE A 137 10.98 -4.36 9.35
N ARG A 138 11.98 -4.52 10.21
CA ARG A 138 11.74 -4.72 11.64
C ARG A 138 11.32 -3.40 12.26
N VAL A 139 10.46 -3.46 13.24
CA VAL A 139 9.98 -2.28 13.97
C VAL A 139 10.24 -2.47 15.45
N ASP A 140 10.79 -1.44 16.09
CA ASP A 140 10.81 -1.30 17.55
C ASP A 140 9.61 -0.43 17.94
N ASP A 141 8.63 -1.03 18.63
CA ASP A 141 7.31 -0.44 18.91
C ASP A 141 7.32 0.66 19.99
N LYS A 142 8.46 1.31 20.24
CA LYS A 142 8.57 2.35 21.28
C LYS A 142 7.87 3.65 20.93
N ASN A 143 7.65 3.94 19.64
CA ASN A 143 7.14 5.22 19.17
C ASN A 143 5.86 5.07 18.36
N ASN A 144 4.96 6.05 18.49
CA ASN A 144 3.75 6.11 17.65
C ASN A 144 4.05 6.48 16.19
N LEU A 145 5.16 7.21 15.93
CA LEU A 145 5.64 7.53 14.60
C LEU A 145 6.79 6.60 14.21
N ILE A 146 6.52 5.72 13.26
CA ILE A 146 7.49 4.77 12.72
C ILE A 146 8.23 5.44 11.56
N LYS A 147 9.55 5.30 11.55
CA LYS A 147 10.43 5.82 10.50
C LYS A 147 11.28 4.68 9.96
N ASN A 148 11.19 4.44 8.66
CA ASN A 148 12.02 3.47 7.95
C ASN A 148 12.67 4.16 6.75
N ASN A 149 13.85 3.68 6.33
CA ASN A 149 14.49 4.15 5.13
C ASN A 149 15.14 3.00 4.37
N CYS A 150 15.20 3.09 3.07
CA CYS A 150 15.89 2.11 2.23
C CYS A 150 16.30 2.70 0.89
N SER A 151 17.26 2.04 0.26
CA SER A 151 17.58 2.30 -1.14
C SER A 151 16.46 1.80 -2.05
N LYS A 152 16.15 2.57 -3.09
CA LYS A 152 15.16 2.18 -4.09
C LYS A 152 15.67 0.96 -4.87
N LYS A 153 14.99 -0.19 -4.74
CA LYS A 153 15.29 -1.44 -5.47
C LYS A 153 14.31 -1.73 -6.60
N PHE A 154 13.23 -0.96 -6.72
CA PHE A 154 12.13 -1.22 -7.62
C PHE A 154 11.83 -0.04 -8.57
N HIS A 155 11.69 -0.33 -9.88
CA HIS A 155 11.35 0.67 -10.88
C HIS A 155 9.85 0.95 -10.88
N VAL A 156 9.42 1.97 -10.14
CA VAL A 156 8.01 2.32 -9.97
C VAL A 156 7.52 3.25 -11.08
N SER A 157 8.36 4.20 -11.50
CA SER A 157 7.99 5.26 -12.44
C SER A 157 9.07 5.45 -13.51
N PRO A 158 8.67 5.60 -14.79
CA PRO A 158 9.64 5.85 -15.87
C PRO A 158 10.25 7.26 -15.84
N PHE A 159 9.92 8.07 -14.86
CA PHE A 159 10.43 9.44 -14.72
C PHE A 159 11.35 9.62 -13.51
N ILE A 160 11.75 8.56 -12.83
CA ILE A 160 12.58 8.60 -11.63
C ILE A 160 13.66 7.54 -11.71
N GLU A 161 14.92 7.99 -11.56
CA GLU A 161 16.10 7.13 -11.55
C GLU A 161 16.07 6.12 -10.40
N MET A 162 16.93 5.08 -10.51
CA MET A 162 17.03 4.06 -9.46
C MET A 162 17.94 4.48 -8.30
N ASP A 163 18.88 5.39 -8.53
CA ASP A 163 19.79 5.90 -7.50
C ASP A 163 19.06 6.90 -6.59
N CYS A 164 18.19 6.36 -5.76
CA CYS A 164 17.33 7.12 -4.85
C CYS A 164 17.13 6.38 -3.53
N GLN A 165 16.76 7.13 -2.51
CA GLN A 165 16.38 6.61 -1.20
C GLN A 165 14.93 6.95 -0.86
N TYR A 166 14.23 6.00 -0.26
CA TYR A 166 12.92 6.19 0.33
C TYR A 166 13.03 6.41 1.84
N PHE A 167 12.23 7.35 2.34
CA PHE A 167 12.00 7.59 3.75
C PHE A 167 10.52 7.45 4.03
N PHE A 168 10.14 6.41 4.73
CA PHE A 168 8.78 6.16 5.16
C PHE A 168 8.56 6.73 6.55
N LYS A 169 7.44 7.42 6.75
CA LYS A 169 6.98 7.92 8.05
C LYS A 169 5.53 7.51 8.19
N ILE A 170 5.25 6.62 9.12
CA ILE A 170 3.91 6.09 9.34
C ILE A 170 3.48 6.33 10.77
N LEU A 171 2.33 6.95 10.93
CA LEU A 171 1.65 6.95 12.21
C LEU A 171 0.99 5.57 12.40
N LYS A 172 1.16 4.93 13.57
CA LYS A 172 0.47 3.66 13.85
C LYS A 172 -1.03 3.81 13.57
N PRO A 173 -1.63 2.87 12.82
CA PRO A 173 -3.05 2.97 12.46
C PRO A 173 -3.95 2.99 13.71
N GLY A 174 -4.71 4.06 13.86
CA GLY A 174 -5.67 4.30 14.94
C GLY A 174 -6.89 5.03 14.39
N ASP A 175 -7.39 6.06 15.07
CA ASP A 175 -8.49 6.89 14.56
C ASP A 175 -8.09 7.69 13.32
N LYS A 176 -6.80 7.95 13.18
CA LYS A 176 -6.20 8.58 12.00
C LYS A 176 -5.18 7.66 11.35
N LEU A 177 -5.17 7.65 10.04
CA LEU A 177 -4.13 7.07 9.21
C LEU A 177 -3.25 8.20 8.71
N SER A 178 -1.92 8.02 8.78
CA SER A 178 -0.98 8.88 8.07
C SER A 178 0.21 8.05 7.59
N VAL A 179 0.39 8.03 6.29
CA VAL A 179 1.50 7.37 5.58
C VAL A 179 2.18 8.43 4.75
N VAL A 180 3.46 8.67 4.98
CA VAL A 180 4.26 9.64 4.23
C VAL A 180 5.47 8.92 3.65
N ILE A 181 5.75 9.18 2.38
CA ILE A 181 6.92 8.68 1.65
C ILE A 181 7.64 9.88 1.06
N ASP A 182 8.84 10.12 1.51
CA ASP A 182 9.77 11.06 0.92
C ASP A 182 10.79 10.29 0.06
N GLN A 183 11.06 10.78 -1.14
CA GLN A 183 12.10 10.21 -2.01
C GLN A 183 13.18 11.25 -2.27
N TYR A 184 14.42 10.83 -2.11
CA TYR A 184 15.61 11.67 -2.29
C TYR A 184 16.55 11.04 -3.33
N ASP A 185 17.19 11.87 -4.13
CA ASP A 185 18.40 11.57 -4.88
C ASP A 185 19.62 12.26 -4.23
N LYS A 186 20.77 12.19 -4.89
CA LYS A 186 22.00 12.86 -4.44
C LYS A 186 21.88 14.38 -4.30
N ASP A 187 20.96 15.00 -5.04
CA ASP A 187 20.76 16.45 -5.11
C ASP A 187 19.61 16.93 -4.20
N GLY A 188 19.02 16.02 -3.39
CA GLY A 188 18.00 16.31 -2.40
C GLY A 188 16.63 15.70 -2.68
N LYS A 189 15.57 16.27 -2.12
CA LYS A 189 14.20 15.74 -2.21
C LYS A 189 13.64 15.88 -3.62
N ILE A 190 13.20 14.77 -4.21
CA ILE A 190 12.61 14.72 -5.56
C ILE A 190 11.10 14.49 -5.54
N LEU A 191 10.59 13.77 -4.54
CA LEU A 191 9.17 13.45 -4.47
C LEU A 191 8.70 13.36 -3.00
N PHE A 192 7.49 13.81 -2.79
CA PHE A 192 6.69 13.61 -1.58
C PHE A 192 5.39 12.91 -1.97
N ALA A 193 5.04 11.86 -1.27
CA ALA A 193 3.73 11.24 -1.35
C ALA A 193 3.15 11.07 0.04
N SER A 194 1.86 11.34 0.22
CA SER A 194 1.16 11.03 1.47
C SER A 194 -0.21 10.42 1.22
N GLN A 195 -0.63 9.60 2.17
CA GLN A 195 -2.00 9.11 2.31
C GLN A 195 -2.45 9.33 3.73
N ASP A 196 -3.48 10.16 3.88
CA ASP A 196 -4.11 10.45 5.16
C ASP A 196 -5.55 9.97 5.15
N GLY A 197 -6.08 9.58 6.32
CA GLY A 197 -7.44 9.10 6.43
C GLY A 197 -8.01 9.15 7.84
N ILE A 198 -9.33 9.16 7.93
CA ILE A 198 -10.10 9.05 9.17
C ILE A 198 -10.77 7.68 9.20
N LYS A 199 -10.67 7.03 10.35
CA LYS A 199 -11.25 5.72 10.60
C LYS A 199 -12.78 5.78 10.56
N ASN A 200 -13.36 4.78 9.94
CA ASN A 200 -14.79 4.49 9.95
C ASN A 200 -14.96 2.98 10.14
N ASP A 201 -16.05 2.57 10.77
CA ASP A 201 -16.35 1.15 10.94
C ASP A 201 -16.51 0.44 9.58
N LEU A 202 -16.05 -0.79 9.50
CA LEU A 202 -16.29 -1.63 8.34
C LEU A 202 -17.61 -2.39 8.53
N ASN A 203 -18.68 -1.82 7.98
CA ASN A 203 -20.02 -2.41 7.91
C ASN A 203 -20.66 -2.11 6.56
N SER A 204 -21.78 -2.77 6.25
CA SER A 204 -22.45 -2.68 4.94
C SER A 204 -22.86 -1.24 4.57
N SER A 205 -23.37 -0.48 5.53
CA SER A 205 -23.82 0.91 5.29
C SER A 205 -22.63 1.83 4.97
N GLN A 206 -21.57 1.77 5.78
CA GLN A 206 -20.39 2.60 5.59
C GLN A 206 -19.60 2.21 4.33
N LEU A 207 -19.59 0.91 3.97
CA LEU A 207 -18.95 0.44 2.75
C LEU A 207 -19.63 1.02 1.51
N ILE A 208 -20.97 0.95 1.44
CA ILE A 208 -21.75 1.56 0.35
C ILE A 208 -21.59 3.07 0.31
N LYS A 209 -21.64 3.74 1.46
CA LYS A 209 -21.41 5.19 1.55
C LYS A 209 -20.03 5.57 1.01
N SER A 210 -19.01 4.79 1.32
CA SER A 210 -17.64 5.00 0.81
C SER A 210 -17.57 4.80 -0.70
N TYR A 211 -18.21 3.75 -1.23
CA TYR A 211 -18.31 3.50 -2.66
C TYR A 211 -19.03 4.66 -3.40
N LEU A 212 -20.18 5.10 -2.90
CA LEU A 212 -20.96 6.18 -3.53
C LEU A 212 -20.21 7.53 -3.52
N LYS A 213 -19.41 7.78 -2.49
CA LYS A 213 -18.53 8.97 -2.44
C LYS A 213 -17.33 8.87 -3.38
N HIS A 214 -16.87 7.64 -3.69
CA HIS A 214 -15.67 7.39 -4.49
C HIS A 214 -15.95 6.35 -5.60
N PRO A 215 -16.94 6.58 -6.47
CA PRO A 215 -17.34 5.60 -7.47
C PRO A 215 -16.18 5.36 -8.44
N LEU A 216 -15.95 4.07 -8.77
CA LEU A 216 -14.88 3.62 -9.67
C LEU A 216 -13.48 4.13 -9.26
N MET A 217 -13.23 4.27 -7.95
CA MET A 217 -12.02 4.89 -7.41
C MET A 217 -10.74 4.26 -8.00
N THR A 218 -10.67 2.93 -8.05
CA THR A 218 -9.48 2.21 -8.52
C THR A 218 -9.21 2.45 -10.02
N LEU A 219 -10.25 2.56 -10.85
CA LEU A 219 -10.11 2.96 -12.24
C LEU A 219 -9.67 4.43 -12.37
N LYS A 220 -10.22 5.31 -11.54
CA LYS A 220 -9.79 6.73 -11.52
C LYS A 220 -8.34 6.87 -11.12
N ILE A 221 -7.86 6.07 -10.16
CA ILE A 221 -6.45 6.09 -9.73
C ILE A 221 -5.52 5.71 -10.89
N ILE A 222 -5.77 4.58 -11.56
CA ILE A 222 -4.89 4.16 -12.67
C ILE A 222 -4.96 5.14 -13.84
N SER A 223 -6.15 5.65 -14.18
CA SER A 223 -6.31 6.66 -15.23
C SER A 223 -5.60 7.96 -14.87
N ALA A 224 -5.69 8.40 -13.62
CA ALA A 224 -4.96 9.58 -13.13
C ALA A 224 -3.45 9.38 -13.22
N ILE A 225 -2.92 8.23 -12.83
CA ILE A 225 -1.47 7.92 -12.94
C ILE A 225 -1.00 8.05 -14.39
N HIS A 226 -1.73 7.49 -15.36
CA HIS A 226 -1.36 7.60 -16.78
C HIS A 226 -1.49 9.05 -17.29
N PHE A 227 -2.54 9.76 -16.89
CA PHE A 227 -2.74 11.15 -17.26
C PHE A 227 -1.66 12.07 -16.68
N GLU A 228 -1.27 11.87 -15.42
CA GLU A 228 -0.16 12.62 -14.82
C GLU A 228 1.20 12.24 -15.47
N ALA A 229 1.39 10.97 -15.85
CA ALA A 229 2.55 10.54 -16.63
C ALA A 229 2.61 11.23 -17.99
N PHE A 230 1.48 11.34 -18.69
CA PHE A 230 1.37 12.07 -19.95
C PHE A 230 1.71 13.57 -19.79
N LYS A 231 1.21 14.22 -18.74
CA LYS A 231 1.57 15.62 -18.43
C LYS A 231 3.07 15.79 -18.16
N LEU A 232 3.70 14.84 -17.45
CA LEU A 232 5.15 14.87 -17.20
C LEU A 232 5.94 14.74 -18.51
N TRP A 233 5.48 13.87 -19.42
CA TRP A 233 6.06 13.71 -20.74
C TRP A 233 5.92 15.00 -21.57
N LEU A 234 4.73 15.62 -21.60
CA LEU A 234 4.52 16.91 -22.27
C LEU A 234 5.39 18.04 -21.70
N LYS A 235 5.73 17.98 -20.41
CA LYS A 235 6.68 18.90 -19.77
C LYS A 235 8.13 18.62 -20.20
N GLY A 236 8.41 17.63 -21.08
CA GLY A 236 9.72 17.28 -21.56
C GLY A 236 10.60 16.55 -20.53
N ILE A 237 10.01 15.92 -19.53
CA ILE A 237 10.76 15.09 -18.58
C ILE A 237 11.17 13.80 -19.28
N ARG A 238 12.47 13.49 -19.28
CA ARG A 238 13.03 12.32 -19.96
C ARG A 238 12.54 11.02 -19.32
N LEU A 239 12.26 10.04 -20.18
CA LEU A 239 11.95 8.68 -19.74
C LEU A 239 13.23 7.94 -19.35
N VAL A 240 13.23 7.38 -18.18
CA VAL A 240 14.30 6.50 -17.67
C VAL A 240 14.03 5.08 -18.14
N LYS A 241 14.94 4.52 -18.92
CA LYS A 241 14.84 3.12 -19.35
C LYS A 241 15.02 2.19 -18.15
N LYS A 242 14.15 1.21 -18.05
CA LYS A 242 14.29 0.12 -17.08
C LYS A 242 15.55 -0.68 -17.41
N LYS A 243 16.54 -0.66 -16.52
CA LYS A 243 17.85 -1.30 -16.75
C LYS A 243 17.89 -2.79 -16.42
N PHE A 244 17.01 -3.28 -15.52
CA PHE A 244 17.07 -4.66 -15.02
C PHE A 244 15.68 -5.22 -14.70
N ASN A 245 15.49 -6.53 -14.90
CA ASN A 245 14.39 -7.27 -14.28
C ASN A 245 14.78 -7.59 -12.84
N ILE A 246 13.87 -7.36 -11.91
CA ILE A 246 14.10 -7.66 -10.50
C ILE A 246 14.10 -9.17 -10.33
N LYS A 247 15.23 -9.74 -9.88
CA LYS A 247 15.33 -11.18 -9.60
C LYS A 247 14.61 -11.57 -8.30
N ASN A 248 14.57 -10.67 -7.31
CA ASN A 248 13.93 -10.89 -6.01
C ASN A 248 12.81 -9.89 -5.81
N ASN A 249 11.59 -10.38 -5.60
CA ASN A 249 10.41 -9.55 -5.35
C ASN A 249 10.32 -9.03 -3.90
N LEU A 250 11.34 -9.31 -3.07
CA LEU A 250 11.37 -8.91 -1.66
C LEU A 250 12.79 -8.52 -1.23
N THR A 251 12.89 -7.45 -0.45
CA THR A 251 14.13 -7.00 0.20
C THR A 251 13.85 -6.79 1.69
N VAL A 252 14.76 -7.26 2.54
CA VAL A 252 14.73 -7.00 3.98
C VAL A 252 15.72 -5.91 4.30
N GLU A 253 15.26 -4.93 5.02
CA GLU A 253 16.03 -3.77 5.45
C GLU A 253 16.16 -3.81 6.99
N ASN A 254 17.35 -3.48 7.49
CA ASN A 254 17.66 -3.50 8.93
C ASN A 254 17.41 -2.14 9.55
#